data_b95fad9302646cf0361d4523c4610ebd
#
_entry.id   b95fad9302646cf0361d4523c4610ebd
#
_cell.length_a   1.000
_cell.length_b   1.000
_cell.length_c   1.000
_cell.angle_alpha   90.00
_cell.angle_beta   90.00
_cell.angle_gamma   90.00
#
_symmetry.space_group_name_H-M   'P 1'
#
loop_
_entity.id
_entity.type
_entity.pdbx_description
1 polymer ?
#
loop_
_entity_poly.entity_id
_entity_poly.type
_entity_poly.pdbx_seq_one_letter_code
_entity_poly.pdbx_strand_id
1 'polypeptide(L)'
;MKKILIIILSFFCLTTQSLAATLYEALNETYKNNTQLNAERENIKASEEDLNISQADYKPSLTLSGSKSLENTNKLTNQSGGDASISDSDPFTTSIKLEQTLLDFGRDLNYQKNLIGLDLSKAKLLKKEQEVIYSAIEAFTAIILSREKVQINRQNLNLLIKQVENDKVRLDRGQITTADLSQTESSLAGA
;
A
#
# COMPACT_ATOMS: atom_id res chain seq x y z
N MET A 1 -5.47 42.67 -25.79
CA MET A 1 -6.34 41.77 -24.97
C MET A 1 -6.94 40.63 -25.81
N LYS A 2 -7.55 40.86 -27.01
CA LYS A 2 -8.12 39.77 -27.84
C LYS A 2 -7.12 38.68 -28.27
N LYS A 3 -5.86 39.03 -28.57
CA LYS A 3 -4.81 38.05 -28.97
C LYS A 3 -4.35 37.16 -27.85
N ILE A 4 -4.34 37.65 -26.58
CA ILE A 4 -3.98 36.89 -25.38
C ILE A 4 -5.11 35.91 -25.02
N LEU A 5 -6.37 36.30 -25.20
CA LEU A 5 -7.52 35.43 -24.97
C LEU A 5 -7.55 34.20 -25.94
N ILE A 6 -7.14 34.42 -27.22
CA ILE A 6 -7.06 33.35 -28.22
C ILE A 6 -5.94 32.35 -27.87
N ILE A 7 -4.81 32.82 -27.35
CA ILE A 7 -3.70 31.95 -26.92
C ILE A 7 -4.10 31.10 -25.70
N ILE A 8 -4.80 31.67 -24.72
CA ILE A 8 -5.30 30.95 -23.55
C ILE A 8 -6.36 29.92 -23.94
N LEU A 9 -7.24 30.25 -24.87
CA LEU A 9 -8.26 29.33 -25.37
C LEU A 9 -7.65 28.16 -26.19
N SER A 10 -6.56 28.43 -26.94
CA SER A 10 -5.83 27.42 -27.70
C SER A 10 -5.06 26.45 -26.77
N PHE A 11 -4.60 26.90 -25.60
CA PHE A 11 -3.88 26.06 -24.62
C PHE A 11 -4.82 25.12 -23.85
N PHE A 12 -6.11 25.47 -23.74
CA PHE A 12 -7.10 24.64 -23.03
C PHE A 12 -7.63 23.46 -23.87
N CYS A 13 -7.43 23.47 -25.20
CA CYS A 13 -7.87 22.38 -26.10
C CYS A 13 -6.88 21.20 -26.20
N LEU A 14 -5.73 21.23 -25.51
CA LEU A 14 -4.63 20.26 -25.72
C LEU A 14 -4.59 19.09 -24.75
N THR A 15 -5.59 18.89 -23.88
CA THR A 15 -5.49 17.84 -22.87
C THR A 15 -6.76 17.02 -22.69
N THR A 16 -7.12 16.19 -23.67
CA THR A 16 -7.85 14.94 -23.38
C THR A 16 -7.57 13.90 -24.45
N GLN A 17 -6.34 13.47 -24.57
CA GLN A 17 -6.12 12.12 -25.06
C GLN A 17 -6.47 11.16 -23.94
N SER A 18 -7.71 10.70 -23.91
CA SER A 18 -8.09 9.49 -23.19
C SER A 18 -7.38 8.32 -23.87
N LEU A 19 -6.12 8.11 -23.50
CA LEU A 19 -5.39 6.89 -23.83
C LEU A 19 -6.16 5.77 -23.14
N ALA A 20 -6.79 4.92 -23.92
CA ALA A 20 -7.28 3.66 -23.44
C ALA A 20 -6.06 2.90 -22.89
N ALA A 21 -5.89 2.86 -21.57
CA ALA A 21 -4.78 2.18 -20.95
C ALA A 21 -4.79 0.71 -21.39
N THR A 22 -3.67 0.25 -21.91
CA THR A 22 -3.50 -1.15 -22.28
C THR A 22 -3.33 -1.99 -21.01
N LEU A 23 -3.62 -3.29 -21.09
CA LEU A 23 -3.37 -4.21 -19.96
C LEU A 23 -1.91 -4.12 -19.49
N TYR A 24 -0.97 -4.00 -20.43
CA TYR A 24 0.45 -3.88 -20.11
C TYR A 24 0.76 -2.60 -19.32
N GLU A 25 0.20 -1.47 -19.69
CA GLU A 25 0.37 -0.21 -18.94
C GLU A 25 -0.23 -0.31 -17.55
N ALA A 26 -1.44 -0.87 -17.42
CA ALA A 26 -2.09 -1.07 -16.13
C ALA A 26 -1.26 -1.97 -15.20
N LEU A 27 -0.70 -3.06 -15.73
CA LEU A 27 0.18 -3.97 -14.97
C LEU A 27 1.49 -3.29 -14.56
N ASN A 28 2.11 -2.53 -15.47
CA ASN A 28 3.37 -1.83 -15.19
C ASN A 28 3.18 -0.76 -14.10
N GLU A 29 2.10 0.03 -14.18
CA GLU A 29 1.76 1.01 -13.15
C GLU A 29 1.43 0.35 -11.82
N THR A 30 0.68 -0.76 -11.83
CA THR A 30 0.41 -1.54 -10.62
C THR A 30 1.70 -2.07 -9.99
N TYR A 31 2.59 -2.66 -10.79
CA TYR A 31 3.85 -3.21 -10.30
C TYR A 31 4.77 -2.15 -9.68
N LYS A 32 4.79 -0.94 -10.24
CA LYS A 32 5.62 0.16 -9.75
C LYS A 32 5.05 0.84 -8.51
N ASN A 33 3.74 1.09 -8.50
CA ASN A 33 3.10 2.00 -7.56
C ASN A 33 2.27 1.29 -6.48
N ASN A 34 2.13 -0.05 -6.52
CA ASN A 34 1.38 -0.76 -5.53
C ASN A 34 2.04 -0.67 -4.14
N THR A 35 1.31 -0.14 -3.17
CA THR A 35 1.81 0.08 -1.80
C THR A 35 2.15 -1.21 -1.07
N GLN A 36 1.43 -2.31 -1.35
CA GLN A 36 1.70 -3.62 -0.73
C GLN A 36 3.00 -4.23 -1.27
N LEU A 37 3.27 -4.11 -2.58
CA LEU A 37 4.54 -4.54 -3.15
C LEU A 37 5.72 -3.72 -2.62
N ASN A 38 5.54 -2.42 -2.50
CA ASN A 38 6.57 -1.55 -1.95
C ASN A 38 6.85 -1.88 -0.48
N ALA A 39 5.83 -2.19 0.32
CA ALA A 39 6.00 -2.65 1.69
C ALA A 39 6.80 -3.97 1.77
N GLU A 40 6.52 -4.95 0.91
CA GLU A 40 7.28 -6.21 0.90
C GLU A 40 8.73 -6.00 0.42
N ARG A 41 8.99 -5.06 -0.50
CA ARG A 41 10.35 -4.67 -0.89
C ARG A 41 11.13 -4.07 0.28
N GLU A 42 10.49 -3.23 1.10
CA GLU A 42 11.11 -2.70 2.32
C GLU A 42 11.30 -3.78 3.40
N ASN A 43 10.40 -4.77 3.49
CA ASN A 43 10.57 -5.92 4.38
C ASN A 43 11.81 -6.77 4.04
N ILE A 44 12.17 -6.88 2.75
CA ILE A 44 13.42 -7.53 2.35
C ILE A 44 14.62 -6.74 2.89
N LYS A 45 14.63 -5.41 2.73
CA LYS A 45 15.71 -4.57 3.27
C LYS A 45 15.83 -4.69 4.78
N ALA A 46 14.70 -4.74 5.50
CA ALA A 46 14.71 -4.99 6.93
C ALA A 46 15.33 -6.35 7.27
N SER A 47 14.99 -7.40 6.53
CA SER A 47 15.59 -8.73 6.73
C SER A 47 17.09 -8.77 6.37
N GLU A 48 17.56 -7.97 5.41
CA GLU A 48 18.97 -7.78 5.09
C GLU A 48 19.71 -7.10 6.25
N GLU A 49 19.10 -6.10 6.87
CA GLU A 49 19.67 -5.44 8.04
C GLU A 49 19.67 -6.35 9.28
N ASP A 50 18.66 -7.19 9.49
CA ASP A 50 18.68 -8.21 10.54
C ASP A 50 19.85 -9.20 10.37
N LEU A 51 20.16 -9.56 9.11
CA LEU A 51 21.33 -10.37 8.79
C LEU A 51 22.62 -9.60 9.09
N ASN A 52 22.71 -8.32 8.73
CA ASN A 52 23.87 -7.46 9.03
C ASN A 52 24.08 -7.30 10.54
N ILE A 53 22.98 -7.15 11.31
CA ILE A 53 23.05 -7.11 12.78
C ILE A 53 23.63 -8.39 13.33
N SER A 54 23.18 -9.55 12.85
CA SER A 54 23.74 -10.83 13.31
C SER A 54 25.21 -11.03 12.93
N GLN A 55 25.67 -10.40 11.84
CA GLN A 55 27.11 -10.34 11.51
C GLN A 55 27.88 -9.41 12.47
N ALA A 56 27.23 -8.33 12.91
CA ALA A 56 27.85 -7.39 13.86
C ALA A 56 28.13 -8.04 15.23
N ASP A 57 27.40 -9.08 15.61
CA ASP A 57 27.65 -9.86 16.83
C ASP A 57 29.03 -10.53 16.86
N TYR A 58 29.68 -10.68 15.71
CA TYR A 58 31.06 -11.18 15.59
C TYR A 58 32.13 -10.10 15.80
N LYS A 59 31.73 -8.81 15.90
CA LYS A 59 32.64 -7.68 16.06
C LYS A 59 32.67 -7.20 17.50
N PRO A 60 33.75 -6.50 17.94
CA PRO A 60 33.77 -5.86 19.25
C PRO A 60 32.75 -4.72 19.33
N SER A 61 32.10 -4.60 20.48
CA SER A 61 31.24 -3.48 20.82
C SER A 61 31.95 -2.46 21.68
N LEU A 62 31.80 -1.19 21.37
CA LEU A 62 32.33 -0.06 22.13
C LEU A 62 31.15 0.76 22.69
N THR A 63 31.05 0.82 24.00
CA THR A 63 30.01 1.60 24.69
C THR A 63 30.64 2.74 25.45
N LEU A 64 30.19 3.95 25.17
CA LEU A 64 30.49 5.16 25.96
C LEU A 64 29.25 5.48 26.79
N SER A 65 29.42 5.57 28.10
CA SER A 65 28.35 5.96 29.02
C SER A 65 28.79 7.10 29.93
N GLY A 66 27.86 8.00 30.21
CA GLY A 66 28.04 9.10 31.15
C GLY A 66 26.81 9.22 32.04
N SER A 67 27.03 9.35 33.34
CA SER A 67 25.96 9.61 34.29
C SER A 67 26.34 10.76 35.22
N LYS A 68 25.38 11.62 35.51
CA LYS A 68 25.45 12.62 36.55
C LYS A 68 24.31 12.39 37.54
N SER A 69 24.61 12.25 38.80
CA SER A 69 23.60 12.19 39.85
C SER A 69 23.71 13.43 40.73
N LEU A 70 22.58 13.91 41.20
CA LEU A 70 22.45 14.97 42.20
C LEU A 70 21.93 14.31 43.44
N GLU A 71 22.79 14.29 44.50
CA GLU A 71 22.42 13.69 45.79
C GLU A 71 22.22 14.85 46.78
N ASN A 72 21.01 14.92 47.34
CA ASN A 72 20.62 15.89 48.32
C ASN A 72 20.23 15.16 49.60
N THR A 73 21.08 15.18 50.65
CA THR A 73 20.87 14.45 51.89
C THR A 73 20.20 15.34 52.94
N ASN A 74 18.88 15.16 53.10
CA ASN A 74 18.08 15.91 54.07
C ASN A 74 18.05 15.34 55.50
N LYS A 75 18.64 14.17 55.71
CA LYS A 75 18.58 13.48 57.00
C LYS A 75 19.82 12.64 57.27
N LEU A 76 20.58 13.07 58.27
CA LEU A 76 21.69 12.31 58.80
C LEU A 76 21.30 11.64 60.14
N THR A 77 21.38 10.32 60.18
CA THR A 77 21.33 9.56 61.45
C THR A 77 22.72 9.02 61.71
N ASN A 78 23.40 9.56 62.69
CA ASN A 78 24.66 9.00 63.15
C ASN A 78 24.42 8.13 64.36
N GLN A 79 24.54 6.82 64.20
CA GLN A 79 24.38 5.84 65.30
C GLN A 79 25.56 5.81 66.26
N SER A 80 26.68 6.48 65.96
CA SER A 80 27.93 6.37 66.76
C SER A 80 28.26 7.65 67.55
N GLY A 81 27.37 8.67 67.66
CA GLY A 81 27.56 9.85 68.48
C GLY A 81 28.64 10.83 68.03
N GLY A 82 29.17 10.72 66.83
CA GLY A 82 30.10 11.70 66.25
C GLY A 82 29.34 12.83 65.51
N ASP A 83 30.02 13.94 65.22
CA ASP A 83 29.46 15.03 64.43
C ASP A 83 29.07 14.56 63.04
N ALA A 84 27.81 14.80 62.67
CA ALA A 84 27.29 14.48 61.37
C ALA A 84 27.81 15.52 60.35
N SER A 85 28.53 15.06 59.33
CA SER A 85 28.91 15.93 58.20
C SER A 85 27.95 15.71 57.03
N ILE A 86 27.32 16.76 56.56
CA ILE A 86 26.53 16.78 55.33
C ILE A 86 27.50 17.07 54.18
N SER A 87 27.64 16.13 53.26
CA SER A 87 28.29 16.39 51.99
C SER A 87 27.28 16.11 50.87
N ASP A 88 26.82 17.20 50.24
CA ASP A 88 26.13 17.07 48.99
C ASP A 88 27.17 16.70 47.95
N SER A 89 26.95 15.59 47.27
CA SER A 89 27.86 15.08 46.28
C SER A 89 27.14 15.04 44.89
N ASP A 90 27.74 15.68 43.91
CA ASP A 90 27.29 15.64 42.52
C ASP A 90 28.23 14.74 41.70
N PRO A 91 28.21 13.43 41.85
CA PRO A 91 29.14 12.57 41.16
C PRO A 91 28.83 12.56 39.65
N PHE A 92 29.88 12.82 38.87
CA PHE A 92 29.89 12.62 37.43
C PHE A 92 30.79 11.42 37.10
N THR A 93 30.19 10.42 36.43
CA THR A 93 30.90 9.22 36.04
C THR A 93 30.88 9.09 34.52
N THR A 94 32.05 8.93 33.92
CA THR A 94 32.18 8.61 32.48
C THR A 94 32.92 7.28 32.37
N SER A 95 32.40 6.37 31.56
CA SER A 95 33.05 5.10 31.30
C SER A 95 33.04 4.75 29.82
N ILE A 96 34.15 4.15 29.38
CA ILE A 96 34.31 3.55 28.04
C ILE A 96 34.47 2.06 28.27
N LYS A 97 33.58 1.27 27.66
CA LYS A 97 33.61 -0.18 27.74
C LYS A 97 33.80 -0.78 26.35
N LEU A 98 34.87 -1.55 26.15
CA LEU A 98 35.08 -2.38 24.98
C LEU A 98 34.79 -3.82 25.35
N GLU A 99 33.91 -4.47 24.61
CA GLU A 99 33.47 -5.83 24.87
C GLU A 99 33.54 -6.68 23.60
N GLN A 100 34.19 -7.84 23.68
CA GLN A 100 34.28 -8.81 22.60
C GLN A 100 33.88 -10.18 23.11
N THR A 101 32.82 -10.74 22.55
CA THR A 101 32.43 -12.11 22.85
C THR A 101 33.31 -13.07 22.09
N LEU A 102 34.07 -13.90 22.81
CA LEU A 102 35.00 -14.86 22.21
C LEU A 102 34.37 -16.20 21.87
N LEU A 103 33.42 -16.67 22.68
CA LEU A 103 32.69 -17.94 22.51
C LEU A 103 31.19 -17.72 22.73
N ASP A 104 30.41 -18.02 21.69
CA ASP A 104 28.97 -18.06 21.75
C ASP A 104 28.45 -19.07 20.72
N PHE A 105 27.96 -20.21 21.20
CA PHE A 105 27.45 -21.28 20.35
C PHE A 105 26.10 -20.96 19.68
N GLY A 106 25.38 -19.95 20.19
CA GLY A 106 24.09 -19.48 19.63
C GLY A 106 24.25 -18.55 18.44
N ARG A 107 25.39 -17.88 18.31
CA ARG A 107 25.62 -16.82 17.32
C ARG A 107 25.51 -17.33 15.88
N ASP A 108 26.13 -18.46 15.61
CA ASP A 108 26.11 -19.07 14.27
C ASP A 108 24.70 -19.53 13.89
N LEU A 109 23.95 -20.10 14.83
CA LEU A 109 22.54 -20.46 14.60
C LEU A 109 21.64 -19.24 14.36
N ASN A 110 21.92 -18.15 15.07
CA ASN A 110 21.18 -16.89 14.85
C ASN A 110 21.46 -16.29 13.46
N TYR A 111 22.70 -16.31 13.03
CA TYR A 111 23.07 -15.91 11.68
C TYR A 111 22.38 -16.76 10.60
N GLN A 112 22.40 -18.08 10.74
CA GLN A 112 21.71 -18.98 9.80
C GLN A 112 20.21 -18.78 9.80
N LYS A 113 19.59 -18.56 10.98
CA LYS A 113 18.17 -18.21 11.09
C LYS A 113 17.82 -16.94 10.30
N ASN A 114 18.63 -15.88 10.43
CA ASN A 114 18.41 -14.64 9.71
C ASN A 114 18.65 -14.77 8.20
N LEU A 115 19.58 -15.61 7.78
CA LEU A 115 19.79 -15.96 6.38
C LEU A 115 18.55 -16.64 5.76
N ILE A 116 17.98 -17.63 6.47
CA ILE A 116 16.75 -18.29 6.06
C ILE A 116 15.56 -17.31 6.11
N GLY A 117 15.54 -16.39 7.09
CA GLY A 117 14.58 -15.32 7.21
C GLY A 117 14.55 -14.38 5.99
N LEU A 118 15.74 -14.04 5.47
CA LEU A 118 15.88 -13.26 4.24
C LEU A 118 15.30 -14.00 3.02
N ASP A 119 15.61 -15.31 2.90
CA ASP A 119 15.05 -16.11 1.79
C ASP A 119 13.54 -16.25 1.89
N LEU A 120 13.00 -16.37 3.09
CA LEU A 120 11.55 -16.34 3.34
C LEU A 120 10.93 -15.01 2.90
N SER A 121 11.58 -13.86 3.20
CA SER A 121 11.10 -12.54 2.80
C SER A 121 11.09 -12.38 1.27
N LYS A 122 12.11 -12.90 0.57
CA LYS A 122 12.13 -12.95 -0.91
C LYS A 122 10.99 -13.80 -1.48
N ALA A 123 10.73 -14.96 -0.88
CA ALA A 123 9.62 -15.82 -1.29
C ALA A 123 8.25 -15.16 -1.06
N LYS A 124 8.09 -14.42 0.04
CA LYS A 124 6.87 -13.62 0.31
C LYS A 124 6.67 -12.51 -0.72
N LEU A 125 7.73 -11.81 -1.11
CA LEU A 125 7.64 -10.80 -2.18
C LEU A 125 7.15 -11.44 -3.48
N LEU A 126 7.76 -12.56 -3.92
CA LEU A 126 7.34 -13.25 -5.14
C LEU A 126 5.86 -13.67 -5.10
N LYS A 127 5.41 -14.21 -3.97
CA LYS A 127 3.99 -14.53 -3.76
C LYS A 127 3.12 -13.27 -3.88
N LYS A 128 3.52 -12.18 -3.24
CA LYS A 128 2.77 -10.92 -3.29
C LYS A 128 2.72 -10.33 -4.70
N GLU A 129 3.80 -10.43 -5.47
CA GLU A 129 3.82 -10.02 -6.88
C GLU A 129 2.77 -10.78 -7.70
N GLN A 130 2.69 -12.10 -7.53
CA GLN A 130 1.70 -12.92 -8.22
C GLN A 130 0.26 -12.54 -7.83
N GLU A 131 -0.01 -12.34 -6.54
CA GLU A 131 -1.33 -11.92 -6.04
C GLU A 131 -1.74 -10.55 -6.62
N VAL A 132 -0.84 -9.58 -6.62
CA VAL A 132 -1.13 -8.23 -7.11
C VAL A 132 -1.32 -8.21 -8.62
N ILE A 133 -0.50 -8.94 -9.38
CA ILE A 133 -0.66 -9.08 -10.83
C ILE A 133 -2.00 -9.74 -11.16
N TYR A 134 -2.36 -10.83 -10.46
CA TYR A 134 -3.64 -11.49 -10.65
C TYR A 134 -4.83 -10.55 -10.39
N SER A 135 -4.83 -9.85 -9.27
CA SER A 135 -5.88 -8.89 -8.93
C SER A 135 -5.99 -7.74 -9.95
N ALA A 136 -4.87 -7.27 -10.49
CA ALA A 136 -4.87 -6.24 -11.51
C ALA A 136 -5.47 -6.74 -12.85
N ILE A 137 -5.17 -7.98 -13.26
CA ILE A 137 -5.76 -8.62 -14.45
C ILE A 137 -7.27 -8.78 -14.25
N GLU A 138 -7.69 -9.28 -13.09
CA GLU A 138 -9.10 -9.47 -12.76
C GLU A 138 -9.87 -8.14 -12.82
N ALA A 139 -9.35 -7.08 -12.18
CA ALA A 139 -9.95 -5.76 -12.20
C ALA A 139 -10.02 -5.17 -13.63
N PHE A 140 -8.97 -5.31 -14.42
CA PHE A 140 -8.93 -4.83 -15.80
C PHE A 140 -9.96 -5.56 -16.67
N THR A 141 -10.04 -6.88 -16.54
CA THR A 141 -11.01 -7.72 -17.28
C THR A 141 -12.45 -7.38 -16.87
N ALA A 142 -12.69 -7.14 -15.58
CA ALA A 142 -14.01 -6.73 -15.08
C ALA A 142 -14.47 -5.39 -15.67
N ILE A 143 -13.54 -4.43 -15.87
CA ILE A 143 -13.83 -3.15 -16.53
C ILE A 143 -14.23 -3.38 -17.99
N ILE A 144 -13.50 -4.19 -18.74
CA ILE A 144 -13.82 -4.52 -20.13
C ILE A 144 -15.21 -5.16 -20.22
N LEU A 145 -15.45 -6.19 -19.39
CA LEU A 145 -16.73 -6.88 -19.35
C LEU A 145 -17.90 -5.93 -19.03
N SER A 146 -17.68 -5.01 -18.09
CA SER A 146 -18.70 -4.03 -17.72
C SER A 146 -19.00 -3.05 -18.87
N ARG A 147 -17.99 -2.62 -19.61
CA ARG A 147 -18.16 -1.77 -20.81
C ARG A 147 -18.95 -2.48 -21.90
N GLU A 148 -18.64 -3.73 -22.16
CA GLU A 148 -19.37 -4.56 -23.15
C GLU A 148 -20.83 -4.75 -22.71
N LYS A 149 -21.09 -5.06 -21.44
CA LYS A 149 -22.45 -5.14 -20.91
C LYS A 149 -23.25 -3.85 -21.11
N VAL A 150 -22.65 -2.69 -20.84
CA VAL A 150 -23.29 -1.39 -21.06
C VAL A 150 -23.60 -1.20 -22.54
N GLN A 151 -22.69 -1.56 -23.44
CA GLN A 151 -22.91 -1.45 -24.88
C GLN A 151 -24.05 -2.35 -25.36
N ILE A 152 -24.08 -3.62 -24.92
CA ILE A 152 -25.14 -4.56 -25.24
C ILE A 152 -26.49 -4.05 -24.71
N ASN A 153 -26.56 -3.60 -23.47
CA ASN A 153 -27.79 -3.08 -22.89
C ASN A 153 -28.30 -1.83 -23.64
N ARG A 154 -27.41 -0.94 -24.07
CA ARG A 154 -27.79 0.22 -24.91
C ARG A 154 -28.34 -0.20 -26.27
N GLN A 155 -27.75 -1.22 -26.90
CA GLN A 155 -28.28 -1.77 -28.15
C GLN A 155 -29.64 -2.41 -27.94
N ASN A 156 -29.82 -3.19 -26.88
CA ASN A 156 -31.10 -3.82 -26.51
C ASN A 156 -32.19 -2.76 -26.26
N LEU A 157 -31.86 -1.72 -25.50
CA LEU A 157 -32.77 -0.58 -25.25
C LEU A 157 -33.21 0.07 -26.56
N ASN A 158 -32.29 0.34 -27.47
CA ASN A 158 -32.59 0.91 -28.78
C ASN A 158 -33.49 0.01 -29.64
N LEU A 159 -33.29 -1.30 -29.57
CA LEU A 159 -34.18 -2.28 -30.24
C LEU A 159 -35.59 -2.25 -29.67
N LEU A 160 -35.71 -2.26 -28.33
CA LEU A 160 -37.02 -2.21 -27.67
C LEU A 160 -37.77 -0.89 -27.94
N ILE A 161 -37.07 0.26 -28.00
CA ILE A 161 -37.68 1.53 -28.40
C ILE A 161 -38.28 1.41 -29.80
N LYS A 162 -37.52 0.91 -30.78
CA LYS A 162 -37.99 0.73 -32.15
C LYS A 162 -39.15 -0.29 -32.23
N GLN A 163 -39.11 -1.33 -31.38
CA GLN A 163 -40.18 -2.32 -31.33
C GLN A 163 -41.48 -1.66 -30.82
N VAL A 164 -41.42 -0.88 -29.75
CA VAL A 164 -42.62 -0.12 -29.23
C VAL A 164 -43.16 0.85 -30.28
N GLU A 165 -42.26 1.59 -30.99
CA GLU A 165 -42.68 2.48 -32.07
C GLU A 165 -43.40 1.73 -33.20
N ASN A 166 -42.86 0.58 -33.61
CA ASN A 166 -43.49 -0.25 -34.64
C ASN A 166 -44.82 -0.87 -34.18
N ASP A 167 -44.87 -1.34 -32.95
CA ASP A 167 -46.07 -1.94 -32.38
C ASP A 167 -47.19 -0.90 -32.20
N LYS A 168 -46.89 0.36 -31.90
CA LYS A 168 -47.90 1.46 -31.94
C LYS A 168 -48.49 1.62 -33.33
N VAL A 169 -47.66 1.64 -34.37
CA VAL A 169 -48.19 1.73 -35.77
C VAL A 169 -49.02 0.51 -36.15
N ARG A 170 -48.64 -0.68 -35.68
CA ARG A 170 -49.40 -1.92 -35.96
C ARG A 170 -50.72 -1.96 -35.19
N LEU A 171 -50.78 -1.40 -33.97
CA LEU A 171 -52.04 -1.25 -33.22
C LEU A 171 -52.99 -0.31 -33.93
N ASP A 172 -52.51 0.84 -34.41
CA ASP A 172 -53.32 1.81 -35.18
C ASP A 172 -53.93 1.21 -36.47
N ARG A 173 -53.25 0.21 -37.03
CA ARG A 173 -53.72 -0.56 -38.19
C ARG A 173 -54.58 -1.78 -37.80
N GLY A 174 -54.83 -2.01 -36.53
CA GLY A 174 -55.58 -3.15 -36.06
C GLY A 174 -54.88 -4.51 -36.20
N GLN A 175 -53.56 -4.54 -36.33
CA GLN A 175 -52.78 -5.78 -36.54
C GLN A 175 -52.36 -6.46 -35.25
N ILE A 176 -52.37 -5.75 -34.12
CA ILE A 176 -52.08 -6.28 -32.80
C ILE A 176 -53.09 -5.73 -31.80
N THR A 177 -53.14 -6.30 -30.58
CA THR A 177 -54.01 -5.90 -29.51
C THR A 177 -53.30 -4.86 -28.58
N THR A 178 -54.11 -4.16 -27.76
CA THR A 178 -53.62 -3.27 -26.72
C THR A 178 -52.78 -4.03 -25.66
N ALA A 179 -53.11 -5.31 -25.43
CA ALA A 179 -52.34 -6.17 -24.52
C ALA A 179 -50.91 -6.47 -25.07
N ASP A 180 -50.80 -6.68 -26.39
CA ASP A 180 -49.49 -6.89 -27.03
C ASP A 180 -48.61 -5.64 -26.91
N LEU A 181 -49.16 -4.45 -27.16
CA LEU A 181 -48.41 -3.21 -26.99
C LEU A 181 -47.99 -2.99 -25.54
N SER A 182 -48.89 -3.23 -24.55
CA SER A 182 -48.57 -3.08 -23.13
C SER A 182 -47.43 -4.05 -22.70
N GLN A 183 -47.38 -5.25 -23.28
CA GLN A 183 -46.29 -6.20 -23.05
C GLN A 183 -44.94 -5.66 -23.55
N THR A 184 -44.93 -5.05 -24.73
CA THR A 184 -43.70 -4.48 -25.32
C THR A 184 -43.24 -3.24 -24.53
N GLU A 185 -44.21 -2.36 -24.14
CA GLU A 185 -43.89 -1.20 -23.28
C GLU A 185 -43.37 -1.63 -21.90
N SER A 186 -43.90 -2.69 -21.31
CA SER A 186 -43.40 -3.25 -20.06
C SER A 186 -41.97 -3.77 -20.21
N SER A 187 -41.68 -4.43 -21.34
CA SER A 187 -40.32 -4.91 -21.65
C SER A 187 -39.31 -3.75 -21.82
N LEU A 188 -39.75 -2.65 -22.45
CA LEU A 188 -38.94 -1.43 -22.56
C LEU A 188 -38.71 -0.78 -21.20
N ALA A 189 -39.72 -0.74 -20.32
CA ALA A 189 -39.61 -0.16 -18.99
C ALA A 189 -38.68 -0.98 -18.06
N GLY A 190 -38.53 -2.28 -18.33
CA GLY A 190 -37.65 -3.16 -17.57
C GLY A 190 -36.18 -3.19 -18.09
N ALA A 191 -35.89 -2.63 -19.26
CA ALA A 191 -34.56 -2.65 -19.87
C ALA A 191 -33.71 -1.46 -19.48
#